data_af84694e6ae823eada355a0fb3166ca3
#
_entry.id   af84694e6ae823eada355a0fb3166ca3
#
_cell.length_a   1.000
_cell.length_b   1.000
_cell.length_c   1.000
_cell.angle_alpha   90.00
_cell.angle_beta   90.00
_cell.angle_gamma   90.00
#
_symmetry.space_group_name_H-M   'P 1'
#
loop_
_entity.id
_entity.type
_entity.pdbx_description
1 polymer ?
#
loop_
_entity_poly.entity_id
_entity_poly.type
_entity_poly.pdbx_seq_one_letter_code
_entity_poly.pdbx_strand_id
1 'polypeptide(L)'
;MKKLLFCILDSTPKSQELLRTLSKEGYNGTVMNTVGMHHVLPKLNGGTAISLSTMVEDEPRGNLTLFIIIEEEEMPKLQERIRELTNNFEDIKGGMFGLPLESFE
;
A
#
# COMPACT_ATOMS: atom_id res chain seq x y z
N MET A 1 -13.78 13.83 11.56
CA MET A 1 -14.23 12.78 10.62
C MET A 1 -13.06 11.90 10.25
N LYS A 2 -13.26 10.61 10.19
CA LYS A 2 -12.18 9.68 9.83
C LYS A 2 -12.06 9.56 8.33
N LYS A 3 -10.82 9.38 7.89
CA LYS A 3 -10.47 9.13 6.49
C LYS A 3 -9.64 7.88 6.38
N LEU A 4 -9.63 7.31 5.19
CA LEU A 4 -8.81 6.17 4.86
C LEU A 4 -7.70 6.62 3.91
N LEU A 5 -6.46 6.36 4.29
CA LEU A 5 -5.32 6.54 3.42
C LEU A 5 -4.94 5.20 2.82
N PHE A 6 -4.87 5.14 1.51
CA PHE A 6 -4.27 4.05 0.77
C PHE A 6 -2.89 4.46 0.28
N CYS A 7 -1.92 3.59 0.48
CA CYS A 7 -0.58 3.80 -0.05
C CYS A 7 -0.11 2.50 -0.68
N ILE A 8 0.16 2.54 -1.98
CA ILE A 8 0.58 1.37 -2.73
C ILE A 8 2.03 1.58 -3.11
N LEU A 9 2.91 0.69 -2.65
CA LEU A 9 4.35 0.81 -2.84
C LEU A 9 4.92 -0.46 -3.45
N ASP A 10 5.99 -0.34 -4.22
CA ASP A 10 6.76 -1.50 -4.64
C ASP A 10 7.28 -2.22 -3.40
N SER A 11 7.20 -3.55 -3.40
CA SER A 11 7.68 -4.35 -2.28
C SER A 11 9.20 -4.48 -2.35
N THR A 12 9.87 -3.72 -1.49
CA THR A 12 11.33 -3.67 -1.41
C THR A 12 11.76 -3.59 0.05
N PRO A 13 13.04 -3.80 0.35
CA PRO A 13 13.52 -3.56 1.71
C PRO A 13 13.26 -2.14 2.19
N LYS A 14 13.29 -1.16 1.31
CA LYS A 14 13.02 0.24 1.66
C LYS A 14 11.55 0.44 2.06
N SER A 15 10.61 -0.19 1.37
CA SER A 15 9.20 -0.07 1.72
C SER A 15 8.90 -0.77 3.05
N GLN A 16 9.58 -1.88 3.33
CA GLN A 16 9.47 -2.54 4.63
C GLN A 16 9.99 -1.65 5.75
N GLU A 17 11.09 -0.94 5.50
CA GLU A 17 11.64 -0.02 6.49
C GLU A 17 10.71 1.17 6.72
N LEU A 18 10.04 1.64 5.67
CA LEU A 18 9.02 2.68 5.78
C LEU A 18 7.91 2.24 6.75
N LEU A 19 7.45 1.00 6.64
CA LEU A 19 6.43 0.48 7.55
C LEU A 19 6.91 0.49 8.99
N ARG A 20 8.16 0.07 9.23
CA ARG A 20 8.74 0.09 10.57
C ARG A 20 8.80 1.51 11.12
N THR A 21 9.21 2.46 10.30
CA THR A 21 9.31 3.86 10.70
C THR A 21 7.95 4.43 11.08
N LEU A 22 6.93 4.21 10.25
CA LEU A 22 5.59 4.68 10.56
C LEU A 22 5.05 4.05 11.85
N SER A 23 5.31 2.75 12.04
CA SER A 23 4.89 2.07 13.26
C SER A 23 5.54 2.67 14.50
N LYS A 24 6.84 2.97 14.44
CA LYS A 24 7.55 3.60 15.54
C LYS A 24 7.02 5.01 15.84
N GLU A 25 6.52 5.69 14.84
CA GLU A 25 5.95 7.04 15.00
C GLU A 25 4.49 7.00 15.46
N GLY A 26 3.95 5.84 15.73
CA GLY A 26 2.62 5.68 16.30
C GLY A 26 1.50 5.44 15.31
N TYR A 27 1.81 5.35 14.03
CA TYR A 27 0.79 5.04 13.03
C TYR A 27 0.49 3.55 13.04
N ASN A 28 -0.78 3.22 12.88
CA ASN A 28 -1.23 1.84 12.87
C ASN A 28 -2.13 1.63 11.65
N GLY A 29 -1.89 0.56 10.94
CA GLY A 29 -2.64 0.28 9.72
C GLY A 29 -2.62 -1.19 9.38
N THR A 30 -3.14 -1.49 8.20
CA THR A 30 -3.19 -2.84 7.67
C THR A 30 -2.37 -2.90 6.39
N VAL A 31 -1.62 -3.97 6.22
CA VAL A 31 -0.77 -4.18 5.07
C VAL A 31 -1.20 -5.44 4.35
N MET A 32 -1.28 -5.35 3.03
CA MET A 32 -1.59 -6.48 2.16
C MET A 32 -0.55 -6.57 1.06
N ASN A 33 -0.25 -7.79 0.66
CA ASN A 33 0.45 -8.00 -0.60
C ASN A 33 -0.56 -7.88 -1.72
N THR A 34 -0.24 -7.07 -2.72
CA THR A 34 -1.10 -6.87 -3.88
C THR A 34 -0.27 -7.00 -5.15
N VAL A 35 -0.94 -7.16 -6.28
CA VAL A 35 -0.28 -7.25 -7.57
C VAL A 35 -1.10 -6.47 -8.59
N GLY A 36 -0.39 -5.74 -9.46
CA GLY A 36 -1.06 -4.99 -10.51
C GLY A 36 -1.74 -5.92 -11.51
N MET A 37 -2.90 -5.49 -11.98
CA MET A 37 -3.68 -6.25 -12.97
C MET A 37 -2.84 -6.59 -14.19
N HIS A 38 -1.96 -5.69 -14.57
CA HIS A 38 -1.08 -5.87 -15.72
C HIS A 38 -0.14 -7.09 -15.59
N HIS A 39 0.24 -7.44 -14.36
CA HIS A 39 1.10 -8.61 -14.11
C HIS A 39 0.31 -9.90 -13.99
N VAL A 40 -0.97 -9.83 -13.66
CA VAL A 40 -1.83 -11.00 -13.43
C VAL A 40 -2.46 -11.49 -14.73
N LEU A 41 -2.92 -10.59 -15.60
CA LEU A 41 -3.66 -10.94 -16.81
C LEU A 41 -2.95 -11.94 -17.73
N PRO A 42 -1.64 -11.81 -17.98
CA PRO A 42 -0.96 -12.80 -18.83
C PRO A 42 -1.00 -14.22 -18.26
N LYS A 43 -0.95 -14.35 -16.94
CA LYS A 43 -1.01 -15.66 -16.27
C LYS A 43 -2.41 -16.26 -16.34
N LEU A 44 -3.45 -15.43 -16.22
CA LEU A 44 -4.83 -15.87 -16.34
C LEU A 44 -5.14 -16.37 -17.75
N ASN A 45 -4.57 -15.75 -18.76
CA ASN A 45 -4.77 -16.11 -20.16
C ASN A 45 -4.04 -17.41 -20.55
N GLY A 46 -3.18 -17.94 -19.69
CA GLY A 46 -2.41 -19.13 -19.95
C GLY A 46 -3.16 -20.44 -19.84
N GLY A 47 -4.45 -20.42 -19.50
CA GLY A 47 -5.30 -21.60 -19.49
C GLY A 47 -5.08 -22.59 -18.36
N THR A 48 -4.26 -22.27 -17.38
CA THR A 48 -4.08 -23.12 -16.20
C THR A 48 -4.96 -22.63 -15.06
N ALA A 49 -5.51 -23.58 -14.32
CA ALA A 49 -6.36 -23.28 -13.18
C ALA A 49 -5.49 -22.90 -11.96
N ILE A 50 -4.88 -21.74 -12.00
CA ILE A 50 -4.12 -21.20 -10.87
C ILE A 50 -5.02 -20.21 -10.15
N SER A 51 -5.10 -20.33 -8.83
CA SER A 51 -5.92 -19.40 -8.05
C SER A 51 -5.27 -18.01 -8.04
N LEU A 52 -6.09 -16.98 -8.03
CA LEU A 52 -5.63 -15.60 -8.00
C LEU A 52 -4.80 -15.32 -6.73
N SER A 53 -5.19 -15.88 -5.60
CA SER A 53 -4.43 -15.68 -4.36
C SER A 53 -3.02 -16.25 -4.45
N THR A 54 -2.85 -17.40 -5.09
CA THR A 54 -1.53 -17.99 -5.31
C THR A 54 -0.68 -17.10 -6.21
N MET A 55 -1.28 -16.52 -7.25
CA MET A 55 -0.57 -15.60 -8.15
C MET A 55 -0.08 -14.37 -7.38
N VAL A 56 -0.90 -13.83 -6.48
CA VAL A 56 -0.53 -12.66 -5.70
C VAL A 56 0.60 -12.98 -4.73
N GLU A 57 0.53 -14.13 -4.05
CA GLU A 57 1.53 -14.53 -3.08
C GLU A 57 2.89 -14.81 -3.72
N ASP A 58 2.89 -15.38 -4.91
CA ASP A 58 4.11 -15.80 -5.59
C ASP A 58 4.68 -14.74 -6.54
N GLU A 59 4.02 -13.57 -6.64
CA GLU A 59 4.46 -12.54 -7.58
C GLU A 59 5.68 -11.79 -7.05
N PRO A 60 6.86 -11.93 -7.68
CA PRO A 60 8.06 -11.23 -7.23
C PRO A 60 8.03 -9.73 -7.47
N ARG A 61 7.10 -9.26 -8.31
CA ARG A 61 6.91 -7.83 -8.59
C ARG A 61 5.69 -7.30 -7.84
N GLY A 62 5.32 -7.95 -6.74
CA GLY A 62 4.19 -7.54 -5.94
C GLY A 62 4.40 -6.18 -5.30
N ASN A 63 3.31 -5.62 -4.82
CA ASN A 63 3.29 -4.35 -4.12
C ASN A 63 2.92 -4.59 -2.67
N LEU A 64 3.35 -3.67 -1.81
CA LEU A 64 2.81 -3.53 -0.47
C LEU A 64 1.71 -2.49 -0.53
N THR A 65 0.51 -2.87 -0.14
CA THR A 65 -0.60 -1.93 -0.02
C THR A 65 -0.88 -1.71 1.46
N LEU A 66 -0.66 -0.48 1.89
CA LEU A 66 -0.88 -0.05 3.26
C LEU A 66 -2.14 0.79 3.30
N PHE A 67 -3.03 0.51 4.24
CA PHE A 67 -4.11 1.45 4.49
C PHE A 67 -4.22 1.77 5.98
N ILE A 68 -4.45 3.05 6.23
CA ILE A 68 -4.51 3.61 7.58
C ILE A 68 -5.80 4.41 7.71
N ILE A 69 -6.55 4.14 8.76
CA ILE A 69 -7.72 4.94 9.11
C ILE A 69 -7.25 5.99 10.11
N ILE A 70 -7.49 7.25 9.79
CA ILE A 70 -6.92 8.37 10.53
C ILE A 70 -7.90 9.55 10.56
N GLU A 71 -7.77 10.38 11.57
CA GLU A 71 -8.55 11.60 11.62
C GLU A 71 -8.18 12.54 10.47
N GLU A 72 -9.19 13.23 9.94
CA GLU A 72 -9.02 14.11 8.79
C GLU A 72 -7.92 15.15 9.02
N GLU A 73 -7.86 15.69 10.23
CA GLU A 73 -6.91 16.73 10.58
C GLU A 73 -5.46 16.25 10.55
N GLU A 74 -5.24 14.96 10.72
CA GLU A 74 -3.91 14.38 10.74
C GLU A 74 -3.47 13.84 9.39
N MET A 75 -4.37 13.75 8.44
CA MET A 75 -4.07 13.22 7.11
C MET A 75 -2.93 13.97 6.41
N PRO A 76 -2.91 15.32 6.37
CA PRO A 76 -1.81 16.02 5.70
C PRO A 76 -0.43 15.72 6.29
N LYS A 77 -0.36 15.56 7.60
CA LYS A 77 0.89 15.25 8.29
C LYS A 77 1.40 13.85 7.91
N LEU A 78 0.49 12.87 7.86
CA LEU A 78 0.84 11.52 7.46
C LEU A 78 1.29 11.49 6.00
N GLN A 79 0.57 12.16 5.12
CA GLN A 79 0.93 12.23 3.70
C GLN A 79 2.31 12.86 3.51
N GLU A 80 2.59 13.94 4.23
CA GLU A 80 3.90 14.58 4.17
C GLU A 80 4.99 13.63 4.63
N ARG A 81 4.74 12.88 5.70
CA ARG A 81 5.72 11.92 6.20
C ARG A 81 6.02 10.83 5.19
N ILE A 82 5.00 10.34 4.50
CA ILE A 82 5.19 9.34 3.44
C ILE A 82 5.98 9.93 2.27
N ARG A 83 5.72 11.18 1.88
CA ARG A 83 6.52 11.83 0.85
C ARG A 83 7.99 11.94 1.25
N GLU A 84 8.26 12.28 2.50
CA GLU A 84 9.64 12.33 2.99
C GLU A 84 10.31 10.96 2.93
N LEU A 85 9.63 9.92 3.40
CA LEU A 85 10.20 8.58 3.47
C LEU A 85 10.39 7.94 2.09
N THR A 86 9.63 8.36 1.10
CA THR A 86 9.73 7.84 -0.26
C THR A 86 10.50 8.76 -1.19
N ASN A 87 10.92 9.91 -0.69
CA ASN A 87 11.51 10.98 -1.51
C ASN A 87 10.59 11.32 -2.69
N ASN A 88 9.33 11.66 -2.36
CA ASN A 88 8.28 11.94 -3.34
C ASN A 88 8.10 10.79 -4.34
N PHE A 89 8.13 9.55 -3.83
CA PHE A 89 7.99 8.32 -4.62
C PHE A 89 9.09 8.12 -5.67
N GLU A 90 10.23 8.75 -5.46
CA GLU A 90 11.41 8.53 -6.30
C GLU A 90 12.21 7.32 -5.82
N ASP A 91 12.42 7.21 -4.51
CA ASP A 91 13.21 6.12 -3.93
C ASP A 91 12.39 4.85 -3.71
N ILE A 92 11.09 5.00 -3.49
CA ILE A 92 10.14 3.90 -3.38
C ILE A 92 9.00 4.21 -4.32
N LYS A 93 8.88 3.46 -5.40
CA LYS A 93 7.85 3.71 -6.40
C LYS A 93 6.47 3.36 -5.87
N GLY A 94 5.49 4.15 -6.25
CA GLY A 94 4.11 3.94 -5.84
C GLY A 94 3.31 5.21 -5.84
N GLY A 95 2.29 5.23 -5.01
CA GLY A 95 1.41 6.39 -4.87
C GLY A 95 0.50 6.24 -3.68
N MET A 96 -0.25 7.29 -3.39
CA MET A 96 -1.21 7.26 -2.30
C MET A 96 -2.42 8.11 -2.64
N PHE A 97 -3.54 7.78 -1.99
CA PHE A 97 -4.76 8.57 -2.10
C PHE A 97 -5.58 8.44 -0.83
N GLY A 98 -6.43 9.41 -0.57
CA GLY A 98 -7.29 9.42 0.60
C GLY A 98 -8.75 9.37 0.22
N LEU A 99 -9.55 8.76 1.09
CA LEU A 99 -10.99 8.64 0.93
C LEU A 99 -11.68 9.01 2.24
N PRO A 100 -12.82 9.72 2.18
CA PRO A 100 -13.64 9.90 3.36
C PRO A 100 -14.34 8.58 3.72
N LEU A 101 -14.54 8.33 5.01
CA LEU A 101 -15.32 7.19 5.46
C LEU A 101 -16.73 7.65 5.81
N GLU A 102 -17.74 6.96 5.27
CA GLU A 102 -19.13 7.26 5.58
C GLU A 102 -19.50 6.81 6.97
N SER A 103 -18.91 5.69 7.41
CA SER A 103 -19.14 5.17 8.75
C SER A 103 -17.87 4.47 9.25
N PHE A 104 -17.72 4.45 10.56
CA PHE A 104 -16.60 3.78 11.22
C PHE A 104 -17.08 3.21 12.54
N GLU A 105 -16.96 1.92 12.72
CA GLU A 105 -17.38 1.23 13.93
C GLU A 105 -16.21 0.54 14.62
#